data_64c405833aa65c2586dc7c9eeb60d5f3
#
_entry.id   64c405833aa65c2586dc7c9eeb60d5f3
#
_cell.length_a   1.000
_cell.length_b   1.000
_cell.length_c   1.000
_cell.angle_alpha   90.00
_cell.angle_beta   90.00
_cell.angle_gamma   90.00
#
_symmetry.space_group_name_H-M   'P 1'
#
loop_
_entity.id
_entity.type
_entity.pdbx_description
1 polymer ?
#
loop_
_entity_poly.entity_id
_entity_poly.type
_entity_poly.pdbx_seq_one_letter_code
_entity_poly.pdbx_strand_id
1 'polypeptide(L)'
;MQNINDTMKYIGVDDHDIDLFESQYVVPEGMSYNSYLIEDEKIAVMDTSDRRKAEVWKTNLKEALNGRQPDYLVAHHMEPDHAAVIADTMAEYPQLQLVCSAQAAKMLPNFFEGFDFEGRVITVKEGDTLELGKHTLRFVTAAMVHWPEVIMSYESTEKVLFTADAFGKFGALAAEGEQGTLTWSQFDEEQFDWSCEARRYYFNICGKYGVQVQSVLKKIAAFDIETICPLHGPVLTGEALTEAVKLYDTWSKYEPESEGVLIAYASIHGGTAKAAERLGEMIEKVKKEKGKKFKVVVSDLSRSDMAEVIEDAFRYPTVVVAASSYDGGVFPVMHDFLYHLQIKNFQKRRFAIIENGSWAPSAGRTMRGMIEALKDCEIVEPMVTIRSRMKAGDEAALNELASKLVI
;
A
#
# COMPACT_ATOMS: atom_id res chain seq x y z
N MET A 1 -2.92 -2.20 -25.96
CA MET A 1 -4.19 -2.60 -25.31
C MET A 1 -4.18 -4.10 -25.08
N GLN A 2 -4.57 -4.58 -23.91
CA GLN A 2 -4.62 -6.02 -23.58
C GLN A 2 -6.04 -6.40 -23.20
N ASN A 3 -6.46 -7.62 -23.58
CA ASN A 3 -7.76 -8.14 -23.16
C ASN A 3 -7.62 -8.86 -21.83
N ILE A 4 -8.55 -8.64 -20.90
CA ILE A 4 -8.70 -9.43 -19.68
C ILE A 4 -9.44 -10.73 -20.06
N ASN A 5 -10.50 -10.60 -20.84
CA ASN A 5 -11.28 -11.66 -21.45
C ASN A 5 -11.92 -11.18 -22.76
N ASP A 6 -12.89 -11.91 -23.31
CA ASP A 6 -13.53 -11.58 -24.59
C ASP A 6 -14.32 -10.25 -24.58
N THR A 7 -14.76 -9.80 -23.41
CA THR A 7 -15.64 -8.61 -23.24
C THR A 7 -15.02 -7.51 -22.42
N MET A 8 -13.87 -7.74 -21.79
CA MET A 8 -13.22 -6.77 -20.91
C MET A 8 -11.81 -6.46 -21.40
N LYS A 9 -11.50 -5.17 -21.49
CA LYS A 9 -10.21 -4.66 -21.95
C LYS A 9 -9.55 -3.83 -20.89
N TYR A 10 -8.23 -3.93 -20.78
CA TYR A 10 -7.39 -3.00 -20.04
C TYR A 10 -7.09 -1.79 -20.94
N ILE A 11 -7.38 -0.61 -20.45
CA ILE A 11 -7.15 0.68 -21.13
C ILE A 11 -6.33 1.64 -20.28
N GLY A 12 -5.73 1.14 -19.18
CA GLY A 12 -4.86 1.90 -18.30
C GLY A 12 -3.55 2.32 -18.94
N VAL A 13 -2.71 2.97 -18.15
CA VAL A 13 -1.42 3.53 -18.59
C VAL A 13 -0.35 3.31 -17.53
N ASP A 14 0.91 3.18 -17.97
CA ASP A 14 2.10 3.22 -17.13
C ASP A 14 2.72 4.63 -17.14
N ASP A 15 3.12 5.12 -15.97
CA ASP A 15 3.83 6.37 -15.79
C ASP A 15 5.24 6.11 -15.26
N HIS A 16 6.24 6.13 -16.14
CA HIS A 16 7.66 6.00 -15.82
C HIS A 16 8.33 7.34 -15.52
N ASP A 17 7.62 8.47 -15.71
CA ASP A 17 8.15 9.81 -15.47
C ASP A 17 7.92 10.29 -14.03
N ILE A 18 7.12 9.55 -13.25
CA ILE A 18 6.88 9.86 -11.84
C ILE A 18 8.01 9.31 -10.96
N ASP A 19 8.55 10.15 -10.08
CA ASP A 19 9.58 9.77 -9.11
C ASP A 19 9.01 9.60 -7.68
N LEU A 20 7.94 10.35 -7.37
CA LEU A 20 7.28 10.33 -6.06
C LEU A 20 5.76 10.17 -6.22
N PHE A 21 5.21 9.04 -5.81
CA PHE A 21 3.77 8.87 -5.68
C PHE A 21 3.25 9.59 -4.42
N GLU A 22 2.09 10.27 -4.51
CA GLU A 22 1.56 11.18 -3.49
C GLU A 22 2.59 12.21 -2.98
N SER A 23 3.59 12.57 -3.79
CA SER A 23 4.69 13.46 -3.42
C SER A 23 5.53 13.02 -2.22
N GLN A 24 5.49 11.74 -1.86
CA GLN A 24 6.24 11.23 -0.70
C GLN A 24 6.82 9.81 -0.89
N TYR A 25 6.22 8.96 -1.69
CA TYR A 25 6.67 7.57 -1.86
C TYR A 25 7.54 7.45 -3.11
N VAL A 26 8.79 7.06 -2.91
CA VAL A 26 9.74 6.86 -4.02
C VAL A 26 9.27 5.67 -4.87
N VAL A 27 9.10 5.86 -6.16
CA VAL A 27 8.61 4.83 -7.10
C VAL A 27 9.56 4.71 -8.30
N PRO A 28 10.72 4.05 -8.13
CA PRO A 28 11.76 3.96 -9.18
C PRO A 28 11.28 3.20 -10.41
N GLU A 29 10.31 2.29 -10.25
CA GLU A 29 9.68 1.53 -11.34
C GLU A 29 8.44 2.26 -11.91
N GLY A 30 8.21 3.52 -11.52
CA GLY A 30 7.03 4.28 -11.93
C GLY A 30 5.74 3.83 -11.25
N MET A 31 4.61 4.09 -11.91
CA MET A 31 3.27 3.74 -11.41
C MET A 31 2.38 3.26 -12.57
N SER A 32 1.46 2.34 -12.33
CA SER A 32 0.37 2.05 -13.25
C SER A 32 -0.91 2.74 -12.77
N TYR A 33 -1.65 3.35 -13.71
CA TYR A 33 -3.00 3.86 -13.47
C TYR A 33 -3.96 3.01 -14.28
N ASN A 34 -4.58 2.06 -13.60
CA ASN A 34 -5.40 1.05 -14.27
C ASN A 34 -6.80 1.60 -14.53
N SER A 35 -7.28 1.33 -15.71
CA SER A 35 -8.64 1.60 -16.14
C SER A 35 -9.10 0.47 -17.06
N TYR A 36 -10.39 0.18 -17.04
CA TYR A 36 -10.92 -0.97 -17.77
C TYR A 36 -12.15 -0.58 -18.55
N LEU A 37 -12.47 -1.36 -19.59
CA LEU A 37 -13.66 -1.18 -20.39
C LEU A 37 -14.41 -2.50 -20.48
N ILE A 38 -15.71 -2.48 -20.22
CA ILE A 38 -16.61 -3.61 -20.39
C ILE A 38 -17.47 -3.36 -21.63
N GLU A 39 -17.34 -4.24 -22.61
CA GLU A 39 -18.12 -4.21 -23.85
C GLU A 39 -19.36 -5.08 -23.72
N ASP A 40 -20.53 -4.45 -23.84
CA ASP A 40 -21.82 -5.14 -23.86
C ASP A 40 -22.82 -4.33 -24.74
N GLU A 41 -24.12 -4.53 -24.54
CA GLU A 41 -25.16 -3.67 -25.13
C GLU A 41 -24.89 -2.22 -24.76
N LYS A 42 -24.58 -1.98 -23.48
CA LYS A 42 -24.06 -0.73 -22.96
C LYS A 42 -22.59 -0.89 -22.58
N ILE A 43 -21.79 0.14 -22.87
CA ILE A 43 -20.37 0.16 -22.55
C ILE A 43 -20.14 0.87 -21.22
N ALA A 44 -19.43 0.23 -20.31
CA ALA A 44 -18.95 0.83 -19.07
C ALA A 44 -17.43 1.01 -19.09
N VAL A 45 -16.97 2.21 -18.75
CA VAL A 45 -15.57 2.55 -18.48
C VAL A 45 -15.40 2.54 -16.96
N MET A 46 -14.37 1.85 -16.48
CA MET A 46 -14.07 1.68 -15.06
C MET A 46 -12.89 2.57 -14.71
N ASP A 47 -13.14 3.66 -14.01
CA ASP A 47 -12.22 4.73 -13.65
C ASP A 47 -11.50 5.40 -14.84
N THR A 48 -10.68 6.40 -14.57
CA THR A 48 -9.90 7.12 -15.58
C THR A 48 -8.40 7.03 -15.26
N SER A 49 -7.66 8.11 -15.40
CA SER A 49 -6.21 8.15 -15.21
C SER A 49 -5.78 9.47 -14.58
N ASP A 50 -4.51 9.53 -14.16
CA ASP A 50 -3.84 10.76 -13.77
C ASP A 50 -3.78 11.76 -14.92
N ARG A 51 -3.81 13.05 -14.59
CA ARG A 51 -3.70 14.15 -15.54
C ARG A 51 -2.43 14.10 -16.38
N ARG A 52 -1.33 13.60 -15.82
CA ARG A 52 -0.04 13.48 -16.49
C ARG A 52 -0.10 12.55 -17.70
N LYS A 53 -0.95 11.52 -17.66
CA LYS A 53 -1.10 10.50 -18.70
C LYS A 53 -2.46 10.57 -19.44
N ALA A 54 -3.21 11.64 -19.23
CA ALA A 54 -4.56 11.83 -19.78
C ALA A 54 -4.66 11.57 -21.28
N GLU A 55 -3.73 12.08 -22.09
CA GLU A 55 -3.79 11.94 -23.55
C GLU A 55 -3.53 10.50 -24.01
N VAL A 56 -2.64 9.78 -23.32
CA VAL A 56 -2.40 8.36 -23.61
C VAL A 56 -3.64 7.55 -23.26
N TRP A 57 -4.22 7.78 -22.08
CA TRP A 57 -5.43 7.12 -21.64
C TRP A 57 -6.62 7.38 -22.57
N LYS A 58 -6.84 8.65 -23.00
CA LYS A 58 -7.89 8.99 -23.97
C LYS A 58 -7.71 8.26 -25.31
N THR A 59 -6.47 8.10 -25.73
CA THR A 59 -6.13 7.34 -26.94
C THR A 59 -6.51 5.88 -26.78
N ASN A 60 -6.12 5.26 -25.66
CA ASN A 60 -6.47 3.88 -25.33
C ASN A 60 -7.99 3.67 -25.28
N LEU A 61 -8.71 4.59 -24.61
CA LEU A 61 -10.18 4.56 -24.55
C LEU A 61 -10.80 4.62 -25.96
N LYS A 62 -10.35 5.55 -26.80
CA LYS A 62 -10.86 5.72 -28.16
C LYS A 62 -10.62 4.50 -29.04
N GLU A 63 -9.46 3.91 -28.94
CA GLU A 63 -9.13 2.67 -29.65
C GLU A 63 -9.99 1.50 -29.15
N ALA A 64 -10.17 1.38 -27.83
CA ALA A 64 -10.99 0.33 -27.22
C ALA A 64 -12.46 0.44 -27.64
N LEU A 65 -13.01 1.65 -27.70
CA LEU A 65 -14.37 1.93 -28.13
C LEU A 65 -14.64 1.59 -29.60
N ASN A 66 -13.61 1.61 -30.44
CA ASN A 66 -13.70 1.28 -31.88
C ASN A 66 -14.88 1.97 -32.60
N GLY A 67 -15.07 3.25 -32.32
CA GLY A 67 -16.13 4.08 -32.90
C GLY A 67 -17.49 4.01 -32.19
N ARG A 68 -17.66 3.17 -31.17
CA ARG A 68 -18.82 3.17 -30.27
C ARG A 68 -18.72 4.35 -29.28
N GLN A 69 -19.82 4.63 -28.57
CA GLN A 69 -19.87 5.63 -27.50
C GLN A 69 -20.00 4.90 -26.16
N PRO A 70 -19.32 5.36 -25.10
CA PRO A 70 -19.51 4.80 -23.77
C PRO A 70 -20.82 5.31 -23.15
N ASP A 71 -21.53 4.44 -22.45
CA ASP A 71 -22.79 4.74 -21.74
C ASP A 71 -22.51 5.17 -20.31
N TYR A 72 -21.60 4.49 -19.63
CA TYR A 72 -21.28 4.71 -18.24
C TYR A 72 -19.78 4.90 -18.00
N LEU A 73 -19.46 5.82 -17.08
CA LEU A 73 -18.17 5.93 -16.44
C LEU A 73 -18.38 5.62 -14.95
N VAL A 74 -17.85 4.52 -14.48
CA VAL A 74 -17.89 4.13 -13.06
C VAL A 74 -16.66 4.69 -12.37
N ALA A 75 -16.84 5.61 -11.43
CA ALA A 75 -15.76 6.11 -10.58
C ALA A 75 -15.78 5.38 -9.24
N HIS A 76 -14.83 4.47 -9.05
CA HIS A 76 -14.66 3.75 -7.80
C HIS A 76 -13.98 4.60 -6.74
N HIS A 77 -13.07 5.50 -7.17
CA HIS A 77 -12.26 6.35 -6.33
C HIS A 77 -12.08 7.75 -6.92
N MET A 78 -12.04 8.78 -6.06
CA MET A 78 -11.98 10.17 -6.48
C MET A 78 -10.58 10.78 -6.37
N GLU A 79 -9.57 9.99 -6.02
CA GLU A 79 -8.20 10.48 -6.05
C GLU A 79 -7.80 10.87 -7.48
N PRO A 80 -7.06 11.99 -7.65
CA PRO A 80 -6.79 12.54 -8.98
C PRO A 80 -6.05 11.61 -9.95
N ASP A 81 -5.31 10.63 -9.48
CA ASP A 81 -4.64 9.65 -10.32
C ASP A 81 -5.59 8.65 -11.01
N HIS A 82 -6.84 8.58 -10.56
CA HIS A 82 -7.93 7.81 -11.18
C HIS A 82 -9.09 8.68 -11.67
N ALA A 83 -9.23 9.89 -11.13
CA ALA A 83 -10.40 10.73 -11.35
C ALA A 83 -10.13 11.99 -12.20
N ALA A 84 -8.87 12.39 -12.42
CA ALA A 84 -8.54 13.69 -13.01
C ALA A 84 -9.11 13.91 -14.41
N VAL A 85 -9.46 12.87 -15.14
CA VAL A 85 -9.94 12.96 -16.53
C VAL A 85 -11.46 12.80 -16.65
N ILE A 86 -12.20 12.65 -15.53
CA ILE A 86 -13.66 12.47 -15.53
C ILE A 86 -14.40 13.59 -16.29
N ALA A 87 -14.15 14.85 -15.93
CA ALA A 87 -14.85 15.98 -16.57
C ALA A 87 -14.54 16.11 -18.05
N ASP A 88 -13.27 15.91 -18.45
CA ASP A 88 -12.84 15.94 -19.85
C ASP A 88 -13.53 14.83 -20.65
N THR A 89 -13.61 13.63 -20.08
CA THR A 89 -14.26 12.48 -20.72
C THR A 89 -15.75 12.72 -20.87
N MET A 90 -16.42 13.25 -19.85
CA MET A 90 -17.83 13.61 -19.94
C MET A 90 -18.11 14.77 -20.89
N ALA A 91 -17.16 15.68 -21.10
CA ALA A 91 -17.27 16.72 -22.12
C ALA A 91 -17.13 16.15 -23.53
N GLU A 92 -16.22 15.18 -23.75
CA GLU A 92 -16.04 14.50 -25.03
C GLU A 92 -17.24 13.61 -25.41
N TYR A 93 -17.85 12.96 -24.39
CA TYR A 93 -19.01 12.07 -24.56
C TYR A 93 -20.25 12.63 -23.86
N PRO A 94 -21.06 13.50 -24.50
CA PRO A 94 -22.18 14.20 -23.83
C PRO A 94 -23.29 13.29 -23.27
N GLN A 95 -23.40 12.05 -23.77
CA GLN A 95 -24.41 11.08 -23.30
C GLN A 95 -23.90 10.23 -22.11
N LEU A 96 -22.61 10.30 -21.83
CA LEU A 96 -21.98 9.52 -20.77
C LEU A 96 -22.57 9.85 -19.39
N GLN A 97 -22.98 8.83 -18.64
CA GLN A 97 -23.44 8.94 -17.26
C GLN A 97 -22.33 8.56 -16.30
N LEU A 98 -22.03 9.42 -15.33
CA LEU A 98 -21.09 9.10 -14.24
C LEU A 98 -21.81 8.27 -13.17
N VAL A 99 -21.28 7.11 -12.85
CA VAL A 99 -21.78 6.22 -11.79
C VAL A 99 -20.79 6.24 -10.63
N CYS A 100 -21.21 6.68 -9.44
CA CYS A 100 -20.31 6.80 -8.29
C CYS A 100 -21.08 6.73 -6.97
N SER A 101 -20.38 6.70 -5.83
CA SER A 101 -21.05 6.80 -4.53
C SER A 101 -21.67 8.18 -4.31
N ALA A 102 -22.67 8.26 -3.44
CA ALA A 102 -23.26 9.54 -3.06
C ALA A 102 -22.25 10.49 -2.40
N GLN A 103 -21.19 9.94 -1.77
CA GLN A 103 -20.11 10.74 -1.20
C GLN A 103 -19.19 11.28 -2.30
N ALA A 104 -18.83 10.47 -3.30
CA ALA A 104 -18.07 10.92 -4.47
C ALA A 104 -18.81 12.03 -5.22
N ALA A 105 -20.13 11.88 -5.45
CA ALA A 105 -20.95 12.90 -6.09
C ALA A 105 -20.87 14.26 -5.38
N LYS A 106 -20.77 14.28 -4.04
CA LYS A 106 -20.60 15.52 -3.26
C LYS A 106 -19.18 16.11 -3.40
N MET A 107 -18.19 15.30 -3.75
CA MET A 107 -16.81 15.74 -3.92
C MET A 107 -16.55 16.33 -5.30
N LEU A 108 -17.33 15.98 -6.32
CA LEU A 108 -17.13 16.44 -7.71
C LEU A 108 -16.88 17.96 -7.85
N PRO A 109 -17.65 18.85 -7.20
CA PRO A 109 -17.40 20.30 -7.31
C PRO A 109 -16.04 20.75 -6.75
N ASN A 110 -15.44 19.95 -5.85
CA ASN A 110 -14.13 20.28 -5.29
C ASN A 110 -12.98 19.98 -6.26
N PHE A 111 -13.19 19.08 -7.22
CA PHE A 111 -12.19 18.66 -8.20
C PHE A 111 -12.41 19.27 -9.59
N PHE A 112 -13.68 19.60 -9.93
CA PHE A 112 -14.07 19.98 -11.30
C PHE A 112 -14.84 21.31 -11.29
N GLU A 113 -14.14 22.40 -10.99
CA GLU A 113 -14.73 23.73 -11.02
C GLU A 113 -15.28 24.07 -12.44
N GLY A 114 -16.53 24.52 -12.49
CA GLY A 114 -17.15 24.98 -13.75
C GLY A 114 -17.69 23.87 -14.64
N PHE A 115 -17.55 22.60 -14.31
CA PHE A 115 -18.21 21.50 -15.03
C PHE A 115 -19.59 21.20 -14.45
N ASP A 116 -20.59 21.15 -15.33
CA ASP A 116 -21.96 20.84 -14.94
C ASP A 116 -22.24 19.33 -15.00
N PHE A 117 -22.48 18.75 -13.84
CA PHE A 117 -22.84 17.33 -13.68
C PHE A 117 -24.35 17.10 -13.58
N GLU A 118 -25.19 18.14 -13.65
CA GLU A 118 -26.65 18.02 -13.44
C GLU A 118 -27.26 17.03 -14.44
N GLY A 119 -28.08 16.11 -13.93
CA GLY A 119 -28.73 15.07 -14.72
C GLY A 119 -27.83 13.99 -15.30
N ARG A 120 -26.52 14.02 -15.01
CA ARG A 120 -25.52 13.08 -15.56
C ARG A 120 -24.81 12.21 -14.53
N VAL A 121 -25.30 12.22 -13.28
CA VAL A 121 -24.72 11.41 -12.19
C VAL A 121 -25.74 10.42 -11.66
N ILE A 122 -25.37 9.16 -11.67
CA ILE A 122 -26.11 8.05 -11.05
C ILE A 122 -25.40 7.71 -9.74
N THR A 123 -26.05 7.93 -8.61
CA THR A 123 -25.47 7.55 -7.32
C THR A 123 -25.84 6.13 -6.93
N VAL A 124 -24.86 5.35 -6.50
CA VAL A 124 -25.02 3.96 -6.08
C VAL A 124 -24.59 3.75 -4.63
N LYS A 125 -25.11 2.71 -4.01
CA LYS A 125 -24.82 2.29 -2.64
C LYS A 125 -24.63 0.77 -2.55
N GLU A 126 -24.38 0.28 -1.36
CA GLU A 126 -24.23 -1.15 -1.07
C GLU A 126 -25.39 -1.97 -1.65
N GLY A 127 -25.05 -2.91 -2.52
CA GLY A 127 -25.96 -3.87 -3.10
C GLY A 127 -26.75 -3.40 -4.32
N ASP A 128 -26.66 -2.11 -4.71
CA ASP A 128 -27.24 -1.63 -5.96
C ASP A 128 -26.61 -2.32 -7.17
N THR A 129 -27.33 -2.39 -8.28
CA THR A 129 -26.87 -3.00 -9.53
C THR A 129 -26.97 -2.05 -10.71
N LEU A 130 -26.09 -2.26 -11.70
CA LEU A 130 -26.09 -1.59 -12.99
C LEU A 130 -26.07 -2.65 -14.10
N GLU A 131 -27.14 -2.69 -14.89
CA GLU A 131 -27.29 -3.63 -16.01
C GLU A 131 -26.66 -3.06 -17.28
N LEU A 132 -25.76 -3.83 -17.91
CA LEU A 132 -25.10 -3.46 -19.16
C LEU A 132 -25.64 -4.24 -20.38
N GLY A 133 -26.41 -5.28 -20.14
CA GLY A 133 -26.91 -6.27 -21.10
C GLY A 133 -26.76 -7.65 -20.55
N LYS A 134 -25.70 -8.37 -20.95
CA LYS A 134 -25.33 -9.68 -20.36
C LYS A 134 -24.63 -9.50 -19.00
N HIS A 135 -23.87 -8.42 -18.88
CA HIS A 135 -23.08 -8.10 -17.69
C HIS A 135 -23.92 -7.28 -16.70
N THR A 136 -23.74 -7.57 -15.43
CA THR A 136 -24.34 -6.84 -14.32
C THR A 136 -23.28 -6.50 -13.30
N LEU A 137 -23.11 -5.20 -13.01
CA LEU A 137 -22.27 -4.72 -11.93
C LEU A 137 -23.08 -4.65 -10.64
N ARG A 138 -22.57 -5.23 -9.56
CA ARG A 138 -23.11 -5.08 -8.22
C ARG A 138 -22.13 -4.29 -7.35
N PHE A 139 -22.61 -3.21 -6.75
CA PHE A 139 -21.75 -2.29 -5.99
C PHE A 139 -21.58 -2.72 -4.52
N VAL A 140 -20.37 -2.53 -4.03
CA VAL A 140 -19.96 -2.81 -2.64
C VAL A 140 -19.32 -1.55 -2.07
N THR A 141 -19.80 -1.06 -0.95
CA THR A 141 -19.22 0.08 -0.27
C THR A 141 -17.90 -0.33 0.41
N ALA A 142 -16.81 0.34 0.07
CA ALA A 142 -15.48 0.15 0.61
C ALA A 142 -14.95 1.42 1.30
N ALA A 143 -15.83 2.15 1.98
CA ALA A 143 -15.50 3.41 2.62
C ALA A 143 -14.27 3.33 3.52
N MET A 144 -13.35 4.28 3.40
CA MET A 144 -12.04 4.34 4.05
C MET A 144 -11.04 3.24 3.63
N VAL A 145 -11.25 2.64 2.45
CA VAL A 145 -10.23 1.79 1.80
C VAL A 145 -9.85 2.45 0.45
N HIS A 146 -9.06 3.61 0.40
CA HIS A 146 -8.60 4.26 1.64
C HIS A 146 -9.30 5.62 1.89
N TRP A 147 -10.17 6.12 1.00
CA TRP A 147 -10.97 7.34 1.16
C TRP A 147 -12.45 7.03 1.48
N PRO A 148 -13.22 8.02 1.99
CA PRO A 148 -14.58 7.79 2.49
C PRO A 148 -15.61 7.44 1.41
N GLU A 149 -15.36 7.83 0.15
CA GLU A 149 -16.27 7.66 -0.97
C GLU A 149 -16.10 6.35 -1.73
N VAL A 150 -15.02 5.60 -1.45
CA VAL A 150 -14.62 4.41 -2.22
C VAL A 150 -15.73 3.36 -2.27
N ILE A 151 -15.96 2.88 -3.48
CA ILE A 151 -16.79 1.71 -3.78
C ILE A 151 -15.99 0.69 -4.58
N MET A 152 -16.45 -0.54 -4.57
CA MET A 152 -16.02 -1.61 -5.46
C MET A 152 -17.21 -2.05 -6.31
N SER A 153 -16.97 -2.72 -7.42
CA SER A 153 -18.03 -3.36 -8.20
C SER A 153 -17.68 -4.78 -8.57
N TYR A 154 -18.61 -5.69 -8.36
CA TYR A 154 -18.50 -7.10 -8.76
C TYR A 154 -19.32 -7.34 -10.01
N GLU A 155 -18.67 -7.82 -11.07
CA GLU A 155 -19.30 -8.26 -12.29
C GLU A 155 -19.55 -9.78 -12.20
N SER A 156 -20.83 -10.16 -12.27
CA SER A 156 -21.26 -11.51 -11.90
C SER A 156 -21.17 -12.54 -13.01
N THR A 157 -21.08 -12.15 -14.28
CA THR A 157 -21.05 -13.06 -15.42
C THR A 157 -19.65 -13.69 -15.60
N GLU A 158 -18.62 -12.85 -15.58
CA GLU A 158 -17.21 -13.23 -15.70
C GLU A 158 -16.50 -13.29 -14.33
N LYS A 159 -17.25 -13.04 -13.24
CA LYS A 159 -16.76 -13.10 -11.84
C LYS A 159 -15.57 -12.19 -11.55
N VAL A 160 -15.63 -10.98 -12.05
CA VAL A 160 -14.58 -9.96 -11.93
C VAL A 160 -14.91 -8.97 -10.83
N LEU A 161 -13.97 -8.71 -9.93
CA LEU A 161 -14.07 -7.68 -8.90
C LEU A 161 -13.15 -6.50 -9.24
N PHE A 162 -13.72 -5.31 -9.42
CA PHE A 162 -12.99 -4.04 -9.51
C PHE A 162 -12.89 -3.44 -8.10
N THR A 163 -11.65 -3.25 -7.62
CA THR A 163 -11.39 -3.07 -6.18
C THR A 163 -10.96 -1.68 -5.77
N ALA A 164 -11.02 -0.69 -6.65
CA ALA A 164 -10.30 0.56 -6.44
C ALA A 164 -8.84 0.26 -6.09
N ASP A 165 -8.24 0.95 -5.13
CA ASP A 165 -6.84 0.79 -4.73
C ASP A 165 -6.54 -0.49 -3.96
N ALA A 166 -7.56 -1.15 -3.42
CA ALA A 166 -7.33 -2.40 -2.72
C ALA A 166 -6.71 -3.45 -3.66
N PHE A 167 -5.75 -4.20 -3.14
CA PHE A 167 -4.93 -5.17 -3.87
C PHE A 167 -3.94 -4.56 -4.87
N GLY A 168 -3.78 -3.23 -4.87
CA GLY A 168 -2.78 -2.53 -5.65
C GLY A 168 -1.35 -2.72 -5.13
N LYS A 169 -0.39 -2.28 -5.95
CA LYS A 169 1.03 -2.21 -5.60
C LYS A 169 1.68 -0.97 -6.24
N PHE A 170 2.82 -0.55 -5.72
CA PHE A 170 3.68 0.40 -6.43
C PHE A 170 4.34 -0.24 -7.64
N GLY A 171 4.75 0.60 -8.59
CA GLY A 171 5.42 0.23 -9.83
C GLY A 171 4.50 0.10 -11.04
N ALA A 172 5.05 0.40 -12.21
CA ALA A 172 4.42 0.18 -13.51
C ALA A 172 4.28 -1.32 -13.82
N LEU A 173 3.42 -1.66 -14.77
CA LEU A 173 3.20 -3.04 -15.21
C LEU A 173 4.29 -3.52 -16.17
N ALA A 174 4.93 -2.59 -16.88
CA ALA A 174 5.97 -2.88 -17.84
C ALA A 174 7.22 -2.05 -17.60
N ALA A 175 8.38 -2.49 -18.08
CA ALA A 175 9.54 -1.63 -18.22
C ALA A 175 9.28 -0.56 -19.30
N GLU A 176 9.99 0.56 -19.23
CA GLU A 176 9.84 1.64 -20.20
C GLU A 176 10.10 1.14 -21.64
N GLY A 177 9.13 1.36 -22.53
CA GLY A 177 9.19 0.93 -23.93
C GLY A 177 8.85 -0.55 -24.18
N GLU A 178 8.53 -1.30 -23.14
CA GLU A 178 8.07 -2.69 -23.22
C GLU A 178 6.55 -2.80 -22.98
N GLN A 179 5.97 -3.90 -23.44
CA GLN A 179 4.57 -4.20 -23.15
C GLN A 179 4.51 -5.13 -21.95
N GLY A 180 3.96 -4.65 -20.84
CA GLY A 180 3.89 -5.40 -19.59
C GLY A 180 2.93 -6.56 -19.63
N THR A 181 3.13 -7.48 -18.70
CA THR A 181 2.19 -8.57 -18.44
C THR A 181 1.05 -8.04 -17.58
N LEU A 182 -0.15 -8.05 -18.11
CA LEU A 182 -1.33 -7.58 -17.38
C LEU A 182 -1.66 -8.45 -16.16
N THR A 183 -1.31 -9.74 -16.22
CA THR A 183 -1.64 -10.70 -15.17
C THR A 183 -0.40 -11.17 -14.43
N TRP A 184 -0.48 -11.21 -13.11
CA TRP A 184 0.50 -11.90 -12.29
C TRP A 184 0.15 -13.40 -12.25
N SER A 185 0.57 -14.14 -13.26
CA SER A 185 0.24 -15.56 -13.43
C SER A 185 1.32 -16.53 -12.94
N GLN A 186 2.50 -16.02 -12.58
CA GLN A 186 3.59 -16.83 -12.07
C GLN A 186 4.27 -16.11 -10.92
N PHE A 187 4.14 -16.70 -9.74
CA PHE A 187 4.89 -16.33 -8.55
C PHE A 187 6.34 -16.77 -8.75
N ASP A 188 7.16 -15.91 -9.30
CA ASP A 188 8.60 -16.06 -9.25
C ASP A 188 9.12 -15.14 -8.15
N GLU A 189 9.32 -15.69 -6.94
CA GLU A 189 9.82 -14.96 -5.78
C GLU A 189 11.18 -14.29 -6.03
N GLU A 190 11.92 -14.71 -7.06
CA GLU A 190 13.24 -14.14 -7.40
C GLU A 190 13.17 -13.02 -8.44
N GLN A 191 12.14 -12.95 -9.29
CA GLN A 191 12.04 -11.96 -10.37
C GLN A 191 10.89 -10.96 -10.23
N PHE A 192 9.80 -11.33 -9.55
CA PHE A 192 8.63 -10.46 -9.36
C PHE A 192 8.06 -10.63 -7.96
N ASP A 193 8.63 -9.97 -6.97
CA ASP A 193 8.04 -9.93 -5.63
C ASP A 193 6.87 -8.94 -5.59
N TRP A 194 5.69 -9.38 -6.13
CA TRP A 194 4.45 -8.61 -5.97
C TRP A 194 4.21 -8.27 -4.50
N SER A 195 4.48 -9.19 -3.60
CA SER A 195 4.17 -9.04 -2.18
C SER A 195 5.00 -7.94 -1.51
N CYS A 196 6.22 -7.65 -1.97
CA CYS A 196 7.05 -6.57 -1.46
C CYS A 196 6.43 -5.21 -1.75
N GLU A 197 6.21 -4.89 -3.02
CA GLU A 197 5.63 -3.61 -3.42
C GLU A 197 4.14 -3.48 -3.04
N ALA A 198 3.38 -4.59 -3.02
CA ALA A 198 2.00 -4.59 -2.53
C ALA A 198 1.92 -4.34 -1.01
N ARG A 199 2.84 -4.92 -0.22
CA ARG A 199 2.93 -4.68 1.23
C ARG A 199 3.34 -3.24 1.51
N ARG A 200 4.34 -2.75 0.77
CA ARG A 200 4.81 -1.37 0.85
C ARG A 200 3.66 -0.40 0.51
N TYR A 201 2.90 -0.66 -0.56
CA TYR A 201 1.70 0.08 -0.92
C TYR A 201 0.65 0.00 0.19
N TYR A 202 0.25 -1.21 0.59
CA TYR A 202 -0.79 -1.41 1.59
C TYR A 202 -0.54 -0.65 2.89
N PHE A 203 0.64 -0.81 3.51
CA PHE A 203 0.90 -0.19 4.82
C PHE A 203 1.08 1.33 4.73
N ASN A 204 1.50 1.85 3.60
CA ASN A 204 1.65 3.27 3.41
C ASN A 204 0.34 3.96 2.99
N ILE A 205 -0.54 3.31 2.26
CA ILE A 205 -1.80 3.87 1.75
C ILE A 205 -3.01 3.41 2.60
N CYS A 206 -3.22 2.12 2.77
CA CYS A 206 -4.40 1.54 3.45
C CYS A 206 -4.16 1.19 4.92
N GLY A 207 -2.92 1.09 5.38
CA GLY A 207 -2.53 0.45 6.66
C GLY A 207 -3.25 0.96 7.90
N LYS A 208 -3.64 2.24 7.94
CA LYS A 208 -4.44 2.81 9.02
C LYS A 208 -5.81 2.14 9.19
N TYR A 209 -6.37 1.63 8.12
CA TYR A 209 -7.79 1.27 8.01
C TYR A 209 -8.05 -0.23 8.06
N GLY A 210 -7.25 -1.00 8.79
CA GLY A 210 -7.36 -2.46 8.87
C GLY A 210 -8.77 -2.96 9.22
N VAL A 211 -9.50 -2.28 10.11
CA VAL A 211 -10.88 -2.65 10.47
C VAL A 211 -11.83 -2.52 9.27
N GLN A 212 -11.66 -1.46 8.47
CA GLN A 212 -12.46 -1.24 7.26
C GLN A 212 -12.12 -2.27 6.19
N VAL A 213 -10.83 -2.58 5.99
CA VAL A 213 -10.40 -3.64 5.09
C VAL A 213 -10.99 -5.00 5.50
N GLN A 214 -10.97 -5.36 6.80
CA GLN A 214 -11.62 -6.58 7.29
C GLN A 214 -13.13 -6.61 7.00
N SER A 215 -13.80 -5.46 7.11
CA SER A 215 -15.22 -5.35 6.75
C SER A 215 -15.45 -5.60 5.26
N VAL A 216 -14.59 -5.04 4.40
CA VAL A 216 -14.65 -5.25 2.94
C VAL A 216 -14.37 -6.70 2.58
N LEU A 217 -13.31 -7.31 3.12
CA LEU A 217 -12.99 -8.72 2.89
C LEU A 217 -14.16 -9.65 3.25
N LYS A 218 -14.86 -9.36 4.37
CA LYS A 218 -16.05 -10.11 4.76
C LYS A 218 -17.20 -9.97 3.75
N LYS A 219 -17.38 -8.79 3.15
CA LYS A 219 -18.43 -8.57 2.15
C LYS A 219 -18.13 -9.28 0.84
N ILE A 220 -16.88 -9.15 0.34
CA ILE A 220 -16.49 -9.76 -0.94
C ILE A 220 -16.38 -11.28 -0.86
N ALA A 221 -16.17 -11.86 0.33
CA ALA A 221 -16.20 -13.32 0.54
C ALA A 221 -17.54 -13.98 0.20
N ALA A 222 -18.61 -13.20 0.02
CA ALA A 222 -19.92 -13.69 -0.44
C ALA A 222 -20.01 -13.88 -1.96
N PHE A 223 -19.01 -13.41 -2.72
CA PHE A 223 -18.96 -13.51 -4.18
C PHE A 223 -18.03 -14.63 -4.63
N ASP A 224 -18.33 -15.20 -5.79
CA ASP A 224 -17.47 -16.16 -6.49
C ASP A 224 -16.53 -15.37 -7.42
N ILE A 225 -15.37 -14.94 -6.87
CA ILE A 225 -14.43 -14.07 -7.56
C ILE A 225 -13.35 -14.94 -8.22
N GLU A 226 -13.18 -14.80 -9.52
CA GLU A 226 -12.13 -15.46 -10.30
C GLU A 226 -11.03 -14.49 -10.75
N THR A 227 -11.35 -13.17 -10.79
CA THR A 227 -10.43 -12.12 -11.20
C THR A 227 -10.60 -10.87 -10.33
N ILE A 228 -9.48 -10.29 -9.88
CA ILE A 228 -9.43 -8.98 -9.24
C ILE A 228 -8.74 -7.98 -10.17
N CYS A 229 -9.38 -6.85 -10.41
CA CYS A 229 -8.91 -5.73 -11.23
C CYS A 229 -8.67 -4.50 -10.33
N PRO A 230 -7.45 -4.29 -9.80
CA PRO A 230 -7.12 -3.14 -8.98
C PRO A 230 -6.83 -1.90 -9.83
N LEU A 231 -6.79 -0.72 -9.21
CA LEU A 231 -6.43 0.53 -9.88
C LEU A 231 -4.91 0.72 -10.04
N HIS A 232 -4.10 -0.07 -9.34
CA HIS A 232 -2.64 -0.14 -9.50
C HIS A 232 -2.16 -1.58 -9.54
N GLY A 233 -1.09 -1.83 -10.30
CA GLY A 233 -0.48 -3.15 -10.38
C GLY A 233 -1.26 -4.14 -11.26
N PRO A 234 -0.88 -5.43 -11.24
CA PRO A 234 -1.42 -6.44 -12.15
C PRO A 234 -2.82 -6.91 -11.77
N VAL A 235 -3.54 -7.41 -12.76
CA VAL A 235 -4.77 -8.18 -12.58
C VAL A 235 -4.43 -9.50 -11.89
N LEU A 236 -5.17 -9.86 -10.84
CA LEU A 236 -4.92 -11.05 -10.02
C LEU A 236 -5.92 -12.16 -10.36
N THR A 237 -5.41 -13.35 -10.62
CA THR A 237 -6.20 -14.56 -10.91
C THR A 237 -5.62 -15.79 -10.21
N GLY A 238 -6.40 -16.85 -10.04
CA GLY A 238 -5.91 -18.15 -9.56
C GLY A 238 -5.21 -18.08 -8.20
N GLU A 239 -3.99 -18.63 -8.14
CA GLU A 239 -3.20 -18.68 -6.90
C GLU A 239 -2.78 -17.28 -6.42
N ALA A 240 -2.46 -16.36 -7.33
CA ALA A 240 -2.11 -14.99 -7.03
C ALA A 240 -3.23 -14.24 -6.32
N LEU A 241 -4.48 -14.40 -6.78
CA LEU A 241 -5.67 -13.85 -6.13
C LEU A 241 -5.84 -14.41 -4.72
N THR A 242 -5.70 -15.72 -4.57
CA THR A 242 -5.84 -16.41 -3.28
C THR A 242 -4.80 -15.92 -2.26
N GLU A 243 -3.54 -15.79 -2.69
CA GLU A 243 -2.47 -15.30 -1.82
C GLU A 243 -2.65 -13.82 -1.49
N ALA A 244 -3.07 -12.99 -2.44
CA ALA A 244 -3.34 -11.58 -2.20
C ALA A 244 -4.45 -11.38 -1.15
N VAL A 245 -5.55 -12.12 -1.23
CA VAL A 245 -6.63 -12.08 -0.23
C VAL A 245 -6.14 -12.51 1.14
N LYS A 246 -5.31 -13.55 1.22
CA LYS A 246 -4.71 -14.05 2.46
C LYS A 246 -3.77 -13.02 3.08
N LEU A 247 -2.92 -12.36 2.27
CA LEU A 247 -2.03 -11.30 2.74
C LEU A 247 -2.81 -10.09 3.25
N TYR A 248 -3.83 -9.65 2.53
CA TYR A 248 -4.73 -8.57 2.97
C TYR A 248 -5.44 -8.90 4.29
N ASP A 249 -5.85 -10.16 4.48
CA ASP A 249 -6.43 -10.63 5.75
C ASP A 249 -5.41 -10.54 6.90
N THR A 250 -4.17 -10.95 6.67
CA THR A 250 -3.07 -10.87 7.64
C THR A 250 -2.72 -9.42 7.98
N TRP A 251 -2.48 -8.60 6.95
CA TRP A 251 -2.06 -7.21 7.11
C TRP A 251 -3.12 -6.35 7.82
N SER A 252 -4.39 -6.52 7.46
CA SER A 252 -5.49 -5.75 8.04
C SER A 252 -5.84 -6.14 9.48
N LYS A 253 -5.42 -7.32 9.93
CA LYS A 253 -5.43 -7.73 11.34
C LYS A 253 -4.22 -7.22 12.12
N TYR A 254 -3.28 -6.56 11.45
CA TYR A 254 -1.99 -6.16 12.01
C TYR A 254 -1.18 -7.33 12.55
N GLU A 255 -1.32 -8.49 11.96
CA GLU A 255 -0.52 -9.67 12.30
C GLU A 255 0.83 -9.62 11.56
N PRO A 256 1.93 -10.12 12.15
CA PRO A 256 3.18 -10.27 11.42
C PRO A 256 3.00 -11.21 10.24
N GLU A 257 3.55 -10.84 9.09
CA GLU A 257 3.51 -11.69 7.90
C GLU A 257 4.51 -12.84 7.98
N SER A 258 5.67 -12.56 8.54
CA SER A 258 6.76 -13.54 8.62
C SER A 258 7.62 -13.33 9.87
N GLU A 259 8.31 -14.38 10.29
CA GLU A 259 9.28 -14.31 11.37
C GLU A 259 10.47 -13.43 10.98
N GLY A 260 10.85 -12.51 11.87
CA GLY A 260 11.97 -11.62 11.61
C GLY A 260 12.19 -10.57 12.68
N VAL A 261 13.29 -9.84 12.52
CA VAL A 261 13.64 -8.68 13.35
C VAL A 261 14.07 -7.54 12.44
N LEU A 262 13.40 -6.40 12.56
CA LEU A 262 13.87 -5.14 12.00
C LEU A 262 14.70 -4.39 13.04
N ILE A 263 15.89 -3.93 12.68
CA ILE A 263 16.70 -2.99 13.44
C ILE A 263 16.75 -1.67 12.68
N ALA A 264 15.87 -0.74 13.03
CA ALA A 264 15.82 0.60 12.47
C ALA A 264 16.69 1.52 13.30
N TYR A 265 17.70 2.16 12.68
CA TYR A 265 18.60 3.05 13.43
C TYR A 265 18.75 4.43 12.80
N ALA A 266 19.09 5.41 13.66
CA ALA A 266 19.47 6.74 13.27
C ALA A 266 20.73 7.19 14.01
N SER A 267 21.82 7.41 13.25
CA SER A 267 23.15 7.63 13.81
C SER A 267 23.78 8.92 13.27
N ILE A 268 24.26 9.79 14.17
CA ILE A 268 24.90 11.07 13.78
C ILE A 268 26.36 10.86 13.37
N HIS A 269 27.14 10.12 14.18
CA HIS A 269 28.59 9.95 13.99
C HIS A 269 29.03 8.48 13.96
N GLY A 270 28.13 7.56 13.61
CA GLY A 270 28.40 6.13 13.46
C GLY A 270 28.41 5.32 14.76
N GLY A 271 28.32 5.96 15.95
CA GLY A 271 28.36 5.22 17.22
C GLY A 271 27.12 4.36 17.43
N THR A 272 25.94 4.88 17.11
CA THR A 272 24.66 4.16 17.16
C THR A 272 24.58 3.11 16.05
N ALA A 273 25.04 3.44 14.84
CA ALA A 273 25.11 2.50 13.72
C ALA A 273 25.89 1.23 14.11
N LYS A 274 27.11 1.39 14.66
CA LYS A 274 27.91 0.25 15.13
C LYS A 274 27.21 -0.62 16.17
N ALA A 275 26.45 -0.02 17.09
CA ALA A 275 25.69 -0.77 18.08
C ALA A 275 24.54 -1.55 17.45
N ALA A 276 23.82 -0.93 16.48
CA ALA A 276 22.75 -1.57 15.73
C ALA A 276 23.27 -2.75 14.87
N GLU A 277 24.32 -2.52 14.10
CA GLU A 277 25.00 -3.55 13.29
C GLU A 277 25.48 -4.70 14.18
N ARG A 278 26.13 -4.37 15.32
CA ARG A 278 26.61 -5.37 16.26
C ARG A 278 25.50 -6.20 16.86
N LEU A 279 24.36 -5.58 17.20
CA LEU A 279 23.18 -6.32 17.65
C LEU A 279 22.70 -7.28 16.56
N GLY A 280 22.65 -6.83 15.30
CA GLY A 280 22.29 -7.68 14.15
C GLY A 280 23.16 -8.92 14.04
N GLU A 281 24.51 -8.76 14.13
CA GLU A 281 25.45 -9.88 14.15
C GLU A 281 25.20 -10.85 15.32
N MET A 282 24.91 -10.30 16.51
CA MET A 282 24.61 -11.12 17.69
C MET A 282 23.31 -11.89 17.54
N ILE A 283 22.26 -11.27 17.00
CA ILE A 283 20.99 -11.94 16.71
C ILE A 283 21.20 -13.07 15.71
N GLU A 284 21.94 -12.82 14.62
CA GLU A 284 22.25 -13.86 13.61
C GLU A 284 23.03 -15.04 14.23
N LYS A 285 23.97 -14.77 15.15
CA LYS A 285 24.69 -15.80 15.88
C LYS A 285 23.75 -16.62 16.77
N VAL A 286 22.94 -15.97 17.62
CA VAL A 286 21.99 -16.63 18.53
C VAL A 286 20.94 -17.42 17.73
N LYS A 287 20.45 -16.86 16.63
CA LYS A 287 19.53 -17.52 15.69
C LYS A 287 20.11 -18.84 15.18
N LYS A 288 21.38 -18.82 14.75
CA LYS A 288 22.09 -20.01 14.27
C LYS A 288 22.28 -21.05 15.39
N GLU A 289 22.68 -20.62 16.58
CA GLU A 289 22.85 -21.49 17.75
C GLU A 289 21.54 -22.17 18.17
N LYS A 290 20.41 -21.46 18.07
CA LYS A 290 19.07 -21.99 18.36
C LYS A 290 18.42 -22.74 17.18
N GLY A 291 19.08 -22.85 16.03
CA GLY A 291 18.53 -23.50 14.83
C GLY A 291 17.28 -22.81 14.25
N LYS A 292 17.11 -21.51 14.51
CA LYS A 292 15.97 -20.73 14.02
C LYS A 292 16.23 -20.21 12.60
N LYS A 293 15.13 -20.02 11.83
CA LYS A 293 15.17 -19.47 10.49
C LYS A 293 14.24 -18.27 10.40
N PHE A 294 14.80 -17.06 10.32
CA PHE A 294 14.06 -15.81 10.11
C PHE A 294 14.99 -14.73 9.56
N LYS A 295 14.45 -13.64 9.03
CA LYS A 295 15.25 -12.51 8.54
C LYS A 295 15.68 -11.57 9.68
N VAL A 296 16.89 -11.00 9.58
CA VAL A 296 17.34 -9.86 10.36
C VAL A 296 17.65 -8.74 9.38
N VAL A 297 16.90 -7.66 9.46
CA VAL A 297 17.05 -6.48 8.60
C VAL A 297 17.63 -5.35 9.43
N VAL A 298 18.66 -4.67 8.93
CA VAL A 298 19.29 -3.52 9.60
C VAL A 298 19.19 -2.32 8.66
N SER A 299 18.41 -1.31 9.05
CA SER A 299 18.06 -0.16 8.19
C SER A 299 18.51 1.16 8.80
N ASP A 300 19.28 1.93 8.03
CA ASP A 300 19.66 3.31 8.36
C ASP A 300 18.55 4.26 7.92
N LEU A 301 17.77 4.76 8.86
CA LEU A 301 16.66 5.68 8.60
C LEU A 301 17.08 6.99 7.91
N SER A 302 18.35 7.36 7.99
CA SER A 302 18.86 8.55 7.29
C SER A 302 19.15 8.31 5.81
N ARG A 303 19.08 7.07 5.33
CA ARG A 303 19.47 6.67 3.97
C ARG A 303 18.49 5.73 3.27
N SER A 304 17.75 4.95 4.05
CA SER A 304 16.71 4.05 3.51
C SER A 304 15.46 4.82 3.13
N ASP A 305 14.72 4.32 2.18
CA ASP A 305 13.35 4.79 1.95
C ASP A 305 12.48 4.50 3.19
N MET A 306 11.84 5.53 3.71
CA MET A 306 11.00 5.43 4.90
C MET A 306 9.83 4.46 4.68
N ALA A 307 9.26 4.41 3.48
CA ALA A 307 8.15 3.53 3.15
C ALA A 307 8.54 2.04 3.22
N GLU A 308 9.76 1.69 2.82
CA GLU A 308 10.30 0.33 2.95
C GLU A 308 10.53 -0.04 4.42
N VAL A 309 11.08 0.88 5.23
CA VAL A 309 11.32 0.58 6.64
C VAL A 309 10.01 0.46 7.42
N ILE A 310 8.98 1.20 7.02
CA ILE A 310 7.63 1.07 7.59
C ILE A 310 7.04 -0.30 7.24
N GLU A 311 7.13 -0.74 5.99
CA GLU A 311 6.62 -2.06 5.60
C GLU A 311 7.31 -3.18 6.37
N ASP A 312 8.64 -3.12 6.52
CA ASP A 312 9.41 -4.08 7.30
C ASP A 312 9.00 -4.10 8.79
N ALA A 313 8.68 -2.93 9.36
CA ALA A 313 8.16 -2.86 10.73
C ALA A 313 6.83 -3.61 10.87
N PHE A 314 5.93 -3.48 9.89
CA PHE A 314 4.68 -4.23 9.88
C PHE A 314 4.86 -5.72 9.54
N ARG A 315 5.86 -6.05 8.72
CA ARG A 315 6.15 -7.42 8.28
C ARG A 315 6.58 -8.32 9.41
N TYR A 316 7.44 -7.82 10.31
CA TYR A 316 8.09 -8.63 11.34
C TYR A 316 7.48 -8.43 12.73
N PRO A 317 7.52 -9.48 13.60
CA PRO A 317 6.99 -9.41 14.95
C PRO A 317 7.83 -8.54 15.90
N THR A 318 9.09 -8.24 15.56
CA THR A 318 10.03 -7.54 16.45
C THR A 318 10.72 -6.39 15.74
N VAL A 319 10.68 -5.21 16.37
CA VAL A 319 11.32 -3.98 15.89
C VAL A 319 12.31 -3.48 16.94
N VAL A 320 13.56 -3.31 16.58
CA VAL A 320 14.56 -2.61 17.38
C VAL A 320 14.70 -1.19 16.89
N VAL A 321 14.56 -0.22 17.78
CA VAL A 321 14.80 1.19 17.48
C VAL A 321 16.10 1.65 18.16
N ALA A 322 17.05 2.16 17.37
CA ALA A 322 18.33 2.59 17.86
C ALA A 322 18.62 4.04 17.44
N ALA A 323 18.69 4.98 18.37
CA ALA A 323 18.87 6.38 18.02
C ALA A 323 19.79 7.16 18.95
N SER A 324 20.41 8.21 18.37
CA SER A 324 21.15 9.20 19.09
C SER A 324 20.21 10.21 19.76
N SER A 325 20.58 10.68 20.95
CA SER A 325 19.96 11.85 21.57
C SER A 325 20.27 13.10 20.77
N TYR A 326 19.28 13.96 20.59
CA TYR A 326 19.38 15.20 19.84
C TYR A 326 18.43 16.24 20.44
N ASP A 327 18.91 17.45 20.69
CA ASP A 327 18.16 18.58 21.25
C ASP A 327 17.26 18.23 22.46
N GLY A 328 17.79 17.38 23.37
CA GLY A 328 17.08 16.91 24.56
C GLY A 328 15.98 15.86 24.30
N GLY A 329 15.83 15.41 23.08
CA GLY A 329 14.90 14.38 22.61
C GLY A 329 15.62 13.23 21.88
N VAL A 330 15.03 12.79 20.79
CA VAL A 330 15.53 11.76 19.88
C VAL A 330 15.88 12.36 18.52
N PHE A 331 16.83 11.78 17.81
CA PHE A 331 17.24 12.25 16.48
C PHE A 331 16.04 12.25 15.52
N PRO A 332 15.82 13.36 14.74
CA PRO A 332 14.57 13.63 14.03
C PRO A 332 14.05 12.50 13.13
N VAL A 333 14.91 11.85 12.36
CA VAL A 333 14.45 10.75 11.45
C VAL A 333 13.90 9.54 12.20
N MET A 334 14.35 9.26 13.43
CA MET A 334 13.76 8.24 14.29
C MET A 334 12.41 8.70 14.85
N HIS A 335 12.27 9.98 15.18
CA HIS A 335 10.98 10.54 15.59
C HIS A 335 9.96 10.42 14.46
N ASP A 336 10.37 10.77 13.24
CA ASP A 336 9.54 10.66 12.05
C ASP A 336 9.09 9.22 11.78
N PHE A 337 10.01 8.25 11.84
CA PHE A 337 9.68 6.82 11.73
C PHE A 337 8.61 6.40 12.75
N LEU A 338 8.81 6.70 14.03
CA LEU A 338 7.84 6.36 15.08
C LEU A 338 6.51 7.09 14.93
N TYR A 339 6.52 8.34 14.44
CA TYR A 339 5.32 9.08 14.12
C TYR A 339 4.53 8.42 12.98
N HIS A 340 5.19 7.98 11.91
CA HIS A 340 4.54 7.21 10.84
C HIS A 340 3.88 5.94 11.36
N LEU A 341 4.53 5.20 12.26
CA LEU A 341 3.93 4.03 12.88
C LEU A 341 2.65 4.39 13.66
N GLN A 342 2.66 5.52 14.40
CA GLN A 342 1.49 5.97 15.16
C GLN A 342 0.30 6.32 14.25
N ILE A 343 0.52 7.12 13.21
CA ILE A 343 -0.58 7.55 12.33
C ILE A 343 -1.15 6.42 11.46
N LYS A 344 -0.37 5.35 11.25
CA LYS A 344 -0.76 4.14 10.51
C LYS A 344 -1.36 3.04 11.41
N ASN A 345 -1.69 3.37 12.68
CA ASN A 345 -2.33 2.45 13.62
C ASN A 345 -1.50 1.17 13.91
N PHE A 346 -0.17 1.31 13.88
CA PHE A 346 0.76 0.22 14.16
C PHE A 346 0.51 -0.40 15.53
N GLN A 347 0.54 -1.74 15.61
CA GLN A 347 0.18 -2.45 16.84
C GLN A 347 0.69 -3.90 16.85
N LYS A 348 0.55 -4.58 18.01
CA LYS A 348 0.82 -6.01 18.18
C LYS A 348 2.27 -6.41 17.87
N ARG A 349 3.23 -5.60 18.29
CA ARG A 349 4.66 -5.86 18.04
C ARG A 349 5.49 -5.76 19.30
N ARG A 350 6.64 -6.41 19.27
CA ARG A 350 7.67 -6.32 20.29
C ARG A 350 8.71 -5.29 19.89
N PHE A 351 9.06 -4.39 20.80
CA PHE A 351 10.10 -3.41 20.59
C PHE A 351 11.30 -3.65 21.49
N ALA A 352 12.51 -3.30 21.00
CA ALA A 352 13.67 -3.11 21.84
C ALA A 352 14.28 -1.73 21.57
N ILE A 353 14.93 -1.14 22.56
CA ILE A 353 15.42 0.23 22.48
C ILE A 353 16.93 0.27 22.74
N ILE A 354 17.67 0.88 21.83
CA ILE A 354 19.07 1.28 22.03
C ILE A 354 19.14 2.81 21.94
N GLU A 355 19.59 3.46 23.00
CA GLU A 355 19.85 4.90 22.95
C GLU A 355 21.35 5.21 22.95
N ASN A 356 21.73 6.35 22.38
CA ASN A 356 23.08 6.85 22.45
C ASN A 356 23.09 8.34 22.87
N GLY A 357 23.95 8.68 23.81
CA GLY A 357 24.15 10.05 24.25
C GLY A 357 25.36 10.18 25.16
N SER A 358 26.23 11.16 24.89
CA SER A 358 27.51 11.31 25.59
C SER A 358 27.37 11.68 27.06
N TRP A 359 26.57 12.70 27.35
CA TRP A 359 26.46 13.29 28.71
C TRP A 359 25.06 13.17 29.34
N ALA A 360 24.00 13.30 28.56
CA ALA A 360 22.61 13.24 29.00
C ALA A 360 21.74 12.51 27.97
N PRO A 361 21.81 11.16 27.92
CA PRO A 361 20.95 10.38 27.00
C PRO A 361 19.47 10.70 27.23
N SER A 362 18.75 11.00 26.17
CA SER A 362 17.33 11.38 26.19
C SER A 362 16.50 10.61 25.15
N ALA A 363 17.15 10.03 24.14
CA ALA A 363 16.49 9.32 23.05
C ALA A 363 15.62 8.15 23.54
N GLY A 364 16.14 7.36 24.49
CA GLY A 364 15.46 6.19 25.04
C GLY A 364 14.13 6.55 25.69
N ARG A 365 14.09 7.61 26.49
CA ARG A 365 12.85 8.08 27.13
C ARG A 365 11.82 8.55 26.07
N THR A 366 12.29 9.28 25.06
CA THR A 366 11.41 9.77 23.99
C THR A 366 10.85 8.62 23.16
N MET A 367 11.69 7.69 22.70
CA MET A 367 11.25 6.52 21.95
C MET A 367 10.28 5.64 22.76
N ARG A 368 10.60 5.40 24.05
CA ARG A 368 9.73 4.64 24.96
C ARG A 368 8.34 5.26 25.04
N GLY A 369 8.22 6.57 25.27
CA GLY A 369 6.93 7.23 25.36
C GLY A 369 6.11 7.15 24.07
N MET A 370 6.77 7.20 22.91
CA MET A 370 6.09 7.02 21.61
C MET A 370 5.63 5.57 21.41
N ILE A 371 6.43 4.58 21.79
CA ILE A 371 6.09 3.16 21.67
C ILE A 371 4.97 2.77 22.64
N GLU A 372 5.00 3.24 23.88
CA GLU A 372 3.95 2.99 24.88
C GLU A 372 2.58 3.56 24.46
N ALA A 373 2.54 4.51 23.55
CA ALA A 373 1.31 5.01 22.94
C ALA A 373 0.75 4.11 21.82
N LEU A 374 1.54 3.15 21.34
CA LEU A 374 1.09 2.18 20.33
C LEU A 374 0.28 1.05 20.99
N LYS A 375 -0.79 0.65 20.31
CA LYS A 375 -1.69 -0.36 20.85
C LYS A 375 -1.03 -1.76 20.86
N ASP A 376 -1.17 -2.47 21.97
CA ASP A 376 -0.73 -3.88 22.11
C ASP A 376 0.76 -4.08 21.72
N CYS A 377 1.61 -3.08 21.99
CA CYS A 377 3.05 -3.17 21.79
C CYS A 377 3.77 -3.39 23.13
N GLU A 378 4.76 -4.28 23.10
CA GLU A 378 5.57 -4.65 24.27
C GLU A 378 7.01 -4.16 24.11
N ILE A 379 7.62 -3.64 25.17
CA ILE A 379 9.04 -3.27 25.19
C ILE A 379 9.85 -4.36 25.87
N VAL A 380 10.80 -4.94 25.15
CA VAL A 380 11.73 -5.96 25.61
C VAL A 380 12.88 -5.30 26.37
N GLU A 381 13.00 -5.57 27.64
CA GLU A 381 14.10 -5.09 28.48
C GLU A 381 15.35 -6.00 28.41
N PRO A 382 16.57 -5.49 28.59
CA PRO A 382 16.88 -4.12 29.00
C PRO A 382 16.92 -3.14 27.82
N MET A 383 16.58 -1.89 28.05
CA MET A 383 17.01 -0.78 27.19
C MET A 383 18.53 -0.64 27.29
N VAL A 384 19.21 -0.57 26.16
CA VAL A 384 20.67 -0.44 26.10
C VAL A 384 21.06 1.01 25.89
N THR A 385 21.90 1.55 26.78
CA THR A 385 22.42 2.91 26.71
C THR A 385 23.87 2.92 26.28
N ILE A 386 24.17 3.43 25.10
CA ILE A 386 25.54 3.64 24.60
C ILE A 386 25.97 5.08 24.91
N ARG A 387 27.21 5.25 25.36
CA ARG A 387 27.76 6.60 25.60
C ARG A 387 28.82 6.92 24.55
N SER A 388 28.39 7.57 23.47
CA SER A 388 29.15 7.92 22.25
C SER A 388 29.61 6.69 21.46
N ARG A 389 30.68 6.07 21.87
CA ARG A 389 31.23 4.83 21.26
C ARG A 389 30.90 3.62 22.11
N MET A 390 30.60 2.53 21.46
CA MET A 390 30.42 1.24 22.10
C MET A 390 31.73 0.80 22.80
N LYS A 391 31.61 0.22 23.97
CA LYS A 391 32.70 -0.27 24.83
C LYS A 391 32.50 -1.76 25.13
N ALA A 392 33.52 -2.40 25.64
CA ALA A 392 33.48 -3.82 26.02
C ALA A 392 32.34 -4.15 27.00
N GLY A 393 31.98 -3.22 27.91
CA GLY A 393 30.85 -3.39 28.84
C GLY A 393 29.48 -3.37 28.16
N ASP A 394 29.36 -2.70 27.01
CA ASP A 394 28.10 -2.63 26.28
C ASP A 394 27.79 -3.93 25.51
N GLU A 395 28.83 -4.72 25.16
CA GLU A 395 28.69 -6.02 24.49
C GLU A 395 27.82 -7.01 25.31
N ALA A 396 27.96 -7.02 26.64
CA ALA A 396 27.17 -7.90 27.50
C ALA A 396 25.67 -7.57 27.44
N ALA A 397 25.32 -6.28 27.49
CA ALA A 397 23.94 -5.83 27.42
C ALA A 397 23.31 -6.10 26.04
N LEU A 398 24.08 -5.89 24.95
CA LEU A 398 23.63 -6.22 23.59
C LEU A 398 23.44 -7.72 23.41
N ASN A 399 24.32 -8.56 23.96
CA ASN A 399 24.18 -10.02 23.89
C ASN A 399 22.98 -10.54 24.69
N GLU A 400 22.71 -9.96 25.87
CA GLU A 400 21.50 -10.24 26.63
C GLU A 400 20.26 -9.89 25.81
N LEU A 401 20.24 -8.69 25.21
CA LEU A 401 19.13 -8.25 24.36
C LEU A 401 18.93 -9.20 23.18
N ALA A 402 20.00 -9.53 22.42
CA ALA A 402 19.94 -10.46 21.30
C ALA A 402 19.33 -11.81 21.68
N SER A 403 19.70 -12.34 22.87
CA SER A 403 19.18 -13.60 23.36
C SER A 403 17.68 -13.58 23.64
N LYS A 404 17.13 -12.42 24.06
CA LYS A 404 15.70 -12.20 24.32
C LYS A 404 14.89 -11.92 23.05
N LEU A 405 15.53 -11.41 22.00
CA LEU A 405 14.87 -11.15 20.73
C LEU A 405 14.71 -12.41 19.87
N VAL A 406 15.55 -13.42 20.07
CA VAL A 406 15.47 -14.72 19.39
C VAL A 406 14.67 -15.70 20.26
N ILE A 407 13.38 -15.80 20.02
CA ILE A 407 12.46 -16.71 20.73
C ILE A 407 12.44 -18.09 20.06
#